data_a4cd5bfa6a20c0532ec11492000541e4
#
_entry.id   a4cd5bfa6a20c0532ec11492000541e4
#
_cell.length_a   1.000
_cell.length_b   1.000
_cell.length_c   1.000
_cell.angle_alpha   90.00
_cell.angle_beta   90.00
_cell.angle_gamma   90.00
#
_symmetry.space_group_name_H-M   'P 1'
#
loop_
_entity.id
_entity.type
_entity.pdbx_description
1 polymer ?
#
loop_
_entity_poly.entity_id
_entity_poly.type
_entity_poly.pdbx_seq_one_letter_code
_entity_poly.pdbx_strand_id
1 'polypeptide(L)'
;MATITNNADFLFLYDATQCNPNGDPDQENKPRMDYDTDTNLVTDTRLKRYIRDYLKMTGTEIFVDMEDGRKVNPEQKLEAVVKRALANEETIGELFAENAAMGDALARIIETEKASPEKVFKKLQAKENRSLSVYLLAQMVKQKFVDIRLFGSAFAVEGFTRAYTGPVQINWGYSLHKVQLMESNSIVTTMNDDSSTFGKDYRVHYSLLAFNGTINKFAAQSTGLTDDDISTFRDAMWQSVPAMPTRSKLNQYPKLYVEITYNDGFFNGNFGDLRNYVRAVPAAKIEEKQIRRFEDLQLDLSALQKLLTENTGEGKAIKSAYIKSATGIKLSAN
;
A
#
# COMPACT_ATOMS: atom_id res chain seq x y z
N MET A 1 -14.73 -16.42 2.89
CA MET A 1 -14.95 -15.12 3.55
C MET A 1 -15.72 -14.21 2.61
N ALA A 2 -16.63 -13.38 3.13
CA ALA A 2 -17.40 -12.44 2.30
C ALA A 2 -16.52 -11.25 1.90
N THR A 3 -16.69 -10.78 0.67
CA THR A 3 -16.06 -9.55 0.18
C THR A 3 -16.70 -8.32 0.79
N ILE A 4 -15.96 -7.23 0.91
CA ILE A 4 -16.48 -5.94 1.37
C ILE A 4 -17.72 -5.51 0.58
N THR A 5 -18.68 -4.90 1.26
CA THR A 5 -19.98 -4.51 0.67
C THR A 5 -20.15 -3.00 0.49
N ASN A 6 -19.29 -2.19 1.08
CA ASN A 6 -19.36 -0.74 1.01
C ASN A 6 -18.11 -0.13 0.37
N ASN A 7 -18.28 0.99 -0.31
CA ASN A 7 -17.17 1.85 -0.73
C ASN A 7 -16.65 2.65 0.46
N ALA A 8 -15.37 3.01 0.44
CA ALA A 8 -14.82 3.94 1.41
C ALA A 8 -13.75 4.84 0.77
N ASP A 9 -13.61 6.06 1.30
CA ASP A 9 -12.48 6.94 1.02
C ASP A 9 -11.69 7.17 2.30
N PHE A 10 -10.37 7.41 2.17
CA PHE A 10 -9.52 7.61 3.33
C PHE A 10 -8.50 8.73 3.15
N LEU A 11 -8.14 9.32 4.28
CA LEU A 11 -7.07 10.29 4.44
C LEU A 11 -6.01 9.71 5.37
N PHE A 12 -4.74 9.83 5.01
CA PHE A 12 -3.62 9.42 5.86
C PHE A 12 -2.57 10.52 5.94
N LEU A 13 -2.21 10.90 7.17
CA LEU A 13 -1.15 11.86 7.45
C LEU A 13 -0.02 11.19 8.23
N TYR A 14 1.21 11.43 7.80
CA TYR A 14 2.40 11.15 8.60
C TYR A 14 3.42 12.26 8.47
N ASP A 15 4.27 12.44 9.47
CA ASP A 15 5.36 13.39 9.38
C ASP A 15 6.72 12.75 9.08
N ALA A 16 7.63 13.54 8.59
CA ALA A 16 9.00 13.18 8.28
C ALA A 16 9.94 14.28 8.77
N THR A 17 10.85 13.93 9.69
CA THR A 17 11.78 14.90 10.30
C THR A 17 13.22 14.50 10.01
N GLN A 18 14.00 15.41 9.43
CA GLN A 18 15.42 15.23 9.14
C GLN A 18 15.71 13.90 8.41
N CYS A 19 14.88 13.55 7.45
CA CYS A 19 14.99 12.31 6.67
C CYS A 19 14.62 12.55 5.21
N ASN A 20 14.74 11.51 4.39
CA ASN A 20 14.32 11.51 3.00
C ASN A 20 13.11 10.59 2.85
N PRO A 21 11.87 11.09 2.85
CA PRO A 21 10.69 10.24 2.80
C PRO A 21 10.57 9.48 1.48
N ASN A 22 10.94 10.10 0.35
CA ASN A 22 10.96 9.46 -0.95
C ASN A 22 11.97 10.14 -1.89
N GLY A 23 13.12 9.49 -2.07
CA GLY A 23 14.14 9.98 -3.00
C GLY A 23 13.69 9.89 -4.45
N ASP A 24 14.17 10.85 -5.24
CA ASP A 24 13.98 10.89 -6.69
C ASP A 24 15.22 10.34 -7.41
N PRO A 25 15.14 9.20 -8.10
CA PRO A 25 16.29 8.64 -8.82
C PRO A 25 16.82 9.56 -9.92
N ASP A 26 15.96 10.40 -10.50
CA ASP A 26 16.33 11.34 -11.56
C ASP A 26 17.01 12.62 -11.01
N GLN A 27 17.00 12.80 -9.67
CA GLN A 27 17.51 13.98 -8.96
C GLN A 27 18.55 13.59 -7.89
N GLU A 28 19.52 12.73 -8.21
CA GLU A 28 20.53 12.26 -7.26
C GLU A 28 19.95 11.71 -5.94
N ASN A 29 18.78 11.10 -6.01
CA ASN A 29 18.03 10.61 -4.83
C ASN A 29 17.66 11.71 -3.81
N LYS A 30 17.53 12.98 -4.22
CA LYS A 30 16.96 14.04 -3.38
C LYS A 30 15.50 13.72 -3.02
N PRO A 31 15.00 14.21 -1.88
CA PRO A 31 13.56 14.15 -1.62
C PRO A 31 12.78 14.74 -2.80
N ARG A 32 11.74 14.05 -3.26
CA ARG A 32 10.90 14.54 -4.36
C ARG A 32 10.24 15.85 -3.98
N MET A 33 10.38 16.85 -4.82
CA MET A 33 9.82 18.19 -4.60
C MET A 33 9.08 18.66 -5.84
N ASP A 34 7.97 19.32 -5.62
CA ASP A 34 7.45 20.33 -6.54
C ASP A 34 8.11 21.66 -6.18
N TYR A 35 9.06 22.08 -6.99
CA TYR A 35 9.87 23.28 -6.72
C TYR A 35 9.10 24.58 -6.95
N ASP A 36 7.98 24.55 -7.71
CA ASP A 36 7.16 25.74 -7.95
C ASP A 36 6.35 26.12 -6.70
N THR A 37 5.95 25.09 -5.94
CA THR A 37 5.16 25.27 -4.72
C THR A 37 5.96 25.03 -3.43
N ASP A 38 7.21 24.60 -3.53
CA ASP A 38 8.03 24.11 -2.41
C ASP A 38 7.39 22.92 -1.66
N THR A 39 6.60 22.10 -2.37
CA THR A 39 5.88 20.98 -1.79
C THR A 39 6.69 19.68 -1.87
N ASN A 40 6.87 18.99 -0.75
CA ASN A 40 7.50 17.68 -0.74
C ASN A 40 6.50 16.60 -1.18
N LEU A 41 6.94 15.70 -2.05
CA LEU A 41 6.11 14.66 -2.66
C LEU A 41 6.56 13.26 -2.23
N VAL A 42 5.59 12.36 -2.06
CA VAL A 42 5.83 10.94 -1.82
C VAL A 42 4.88 10.11 -2.70
N THR A 43 5.44 9.19 -3.47
CA THR A 43 4.66 8.35 -4.37
C THR A 43 3.82 7.33 -3.60
N ASP A 44 2.67 6.95 -4.17
CA ASP A 44 1.85 5.83 -3.69
C ASP A 44 2.65 4.51 -3.69
N THR A 45 3.53 4.31 -4.67
CA THR A 45 4.42 3.15 -4.76
C THR A 45 5.31 3.04 -3.53
N ARG A 46 5.82 4.17 -3.01
CA ARG A 46 6.63 4.18 -1.77
C ARG A 46 5.78 3.77 -0.57
N LEU A 47 4.58 4.31 -0.42
CA LEU A 47 3.68 3.96 0.68
C LEU A 47 3.24 2.50 0.59
N LYS A 48 2.85 2.03 -0.61
CA LYS A 48 2.51 0.61 -0.85
C LYS A 48 3.69 -0.33 -0.53
N ARG A 49 4.93 0.11 -0.76
CA ARG A 49 6.12 -0.68 -0.40
C ARG A 49 6.27 -0.80 1.12
N TYR A 50 6.07 0.27 1.90
CA TYR A 50 6.04 0.18 3.37
C TYR A 50 5.00 -0.82 3.85
N ILE A 51 3.78 -0.76 3.30
CA ILE A 51 2.68 -1.67 3.66
C ILE A 51 3.07 -3.13 3.36
N ARG A 52 3.60 -3.42 2.17
CA ARG A 52 4.03 -4.78 1.80
C ARG A 52 5.14 -5.30 2.70
N ASP A 53 6.16 -4.49 2.98
CA ASP A 53 7.25 -4.88 3.88
C ASP A 53 6.76 -5.19 5.28
N TYR A 54 5.83 -4.39 5.80
CA TYR A 54 5.18 -4.62 7.09
C TYR A 54 4.37 -5.92 7.10
N LEU A 55 3.52 -6.15 6.10
CA LEU A 55 2.73 -7.38 5.96
C LEU A 55 3.64 -8.62 5.93
N LYS A 56 4.71 -8.57 5.16
CA LYS A 56 5.70 -9.65 5.12
C LYS A 56 6.37 -9.86 6.49
N MET A 57 6.78 -8.80 7.16
CA MET A 57 7.41 -8.86 8.49
C MET A 57 6.48 -9.48 9.53
N THR A 58 5.17 -9.25 9.43
CA THR A 58 4.15 -9.83 10.33
C THR A 58 3.68 -11.22 9.91
N GLY A 59 4.35 -11.86 8.93
CA GLY A 59 4.09 -13.23 8.52
C GLY A 59 2.98 -13.40 7.47
N THR A 60 2.49 -12.29 6.90
CA THR A 60 1.48 -12.34 5.84
C THR A 60 2.14 -12.59 4.49
N GLU A 61 1.62 -13.53 3.72
CA GLU A 61 2.15 -13.84 2.38
C GLU A 61 1.78 -12.74 1.39
N ILE A 62 2.78 -12.24 0.65
CA ILE A 62 2.64 -11.24 -0.40
C ILE A 62 3.23 -11.73 -1.72
N PHE A 63 2.67 -11.27 -2.84
CA PHE A 63 3.16 -11.63 -4.16
C PHE A 63 4.28 -10.69 -4.65
N VAL A 64 4.11 -9.37 -4.52
CA VAL A 64 5.07 -8.38 -5.03
C VAL A 64 6.26 -8.25 -4.08
N ASP A 65 7.16 -9.23 -4.18
CA ASP A 65 8.36 -9.34 -3.35
C ASP A 65 9.52 -9.99 -4.10
N MET A 66 10.71 -9.94 -3.50
CA MET A 66 11.87 -10.70 -3.96
C MET A 66 11.68 -12.21 -3.70
N GLU A 67 12.33 -13.05 -4.49
CA GLU A 67 12.40 -14.49 -4.25
C GLU A 67 13.83 -14.84 -3.83
N ASP A 68 13.99 -15.51 -2.70
CA ASP A 68 15.28 -15.87 -2.10
C ASP A 68 16.29 -14.69 -2.05
N GLY A 69 15.79 -13.49 -1.70
CA GLY A 69 16.59 -12.27 -1.63
C GLY A 69 16.99 -11.66 -2.99
N ARG A 70 16.53 -12.23 -4.11
CA ARG A 70 16.84 -11.76 -5.47
C ARG A 70 15.62 -11.08 -6.10
N LYS A 71 15.87 -10.06 -6.90
CA LYS A 71 14.84 -9.49 -7.78
C LYS A 71 14.48 -10.50 -8.85
N VAL A 72 13.20 -10.84 -8.96
CA VAL A 72 12.67 -11.75 -9.98
C VAL A 72 11.59 -11.04 -10.79
N ASN A 73 11.39 -11.48 -12.03
CA ASN A 73 10.25 -11.01 -12.81
C ASN A 73 8.93 -11.68 -12.35
N PRO A 74 7.76 -11.15 -12.74
CA PRO A 74 6.47 -11.71 -12.32
C PRO A 74 6.27 -13.19 -12.69
N GLU A 75 6.83 -13.64 -13.83
CA GLU A 75 6.75 -15.03 -14.26
C GLU A 75 7.53 -15.96 -13.32
N GLN A 76 8.79 -15.61 -13.04
CA GLN A 76 9.64 -16.38 -12.11
C GLN A 76 9.04 -16.43 -10.71
N LYS A 77 8.43 -15.32 -10.25
CA LYS A 77 7.74 -15.27 -8.96
C LYS A 77 6.53 -16.19 -8.95
N LEU A 78 5.68 -16.12 -9.99
CA LEU A 78 4.50 -16.98 -10.10
C LEU A 78 4.89 -18.45 -10.19
N GLU A 79 5.90 -18.79 -10.99
CA GLU A 79 6.44 -20.15 -11.09
C GLU A 79 6.89 -20.68 -9.73
N ALA A 80 7.69 -19.91 -8.97
CA ALA A 80 8.15 -20.30 -7.65
C ALA A 80 7.00 -20.54 -6.67
N VAL A 81 6.00 -19.65 -6.68
CA VAL A 81 4.83 -19.75 -5.81
C VAL A 81 3.96 -20.96 -6.17
N VAL A 82 3.69 -21.19 -7.47
CA VAL A 82 2.92 -22.36 -7.92
C VAL A 82 3.66 -23.65 -7.58
N LYS A 83 4.97 -23.72 -7.81
CA LYS A 83 5.78 -24.91 -7.44
C LYS A 83 5.72 -25.20 -5.94
N ARG A 84 5.79 -24.19 -5.09
CA ARG A 84 5.63 -24.38 -3.63
C ARG A 84 4.24 -24.90 -3.27
N ALA A 85 3.19 -24.37 -3.90
CA ALA A 85 1.83 -24.85 -3.69
C ALA A 85 1.67 -26.31 -4.14
N LEU A 86 2.22 -26.69 -5.29
CA LEU A 86 2.19 -28.07 -5.82
C LEU A 86 2.95 -29.06 -4.96
N ALA A 87 3.92 -28.61 -4.17
CA ALA A 87 4.67 -29.45 -3.24
C ALA A 87 3.92 -29.72 -1.92
N ASN A 88 2.76 -29.10 -1.69
CA ASN A 88 1.98 -29.22 -0.46
C ASN A 88 0.53 -29.61 -0.79
N GLU A 89 0.17 -30.89 -0.51
CA GLU A 89 -1.15 -31.45 -0.80
C GLU A 89 -2.28 -30.73 -0.04
N GLU A 90 -2.04 -30.30 1.19
CA GLU A 90 -3.01 -29.56 2.00
C GLU A 90 -3.34 -28.20 1.32
N THR A 91 -2.31 -27.47 0.89
CA THR A 91 -2.48 -26.22 0.14
C THR A 91 -3.29 -26.43 -1.14
N ILE A 92 -3.02 -27.48 -1.90
CA ILE A 92 -3.79 -27.81 -3.11
C ILE A 92 -5.24 -28.14 -2.73
N GLY A 93 -5.47 -28.94 -1.69
CA GLY A 93 -6.81 -29.23 -1.19
C GLY A 93 -7.61 -27.97 -0.85
N GLU A 94 -7.01 -27.02 -0.13
CA GLU A 94 -7.61 -25.74 0.19
C GLU A 94 -7.95 -24.91 -1.06
N LEU A 95 -7.01 -24.77 -1.99
CA LEU A 95 -7.17 -23.95 -3.21
C LEU A 95 -8.30 -24.48 -4.11
N PHE A 96 -8.58 -25.78 -4.08
CA PHE A 96 -9.59 -26.42 -4.92
C PHE A 96 -10.84 -26.87 -4.16
N ALA A 97 -10.97 -26.58 -2.87
CA ALA A 97 -12.09 -26.99 -2.02
C ALA A 97 -13.48 -26.59 -2.59
N GLU A 98 -13.56 -25.43 -3.26
CA GLU A 98 -14.79 -24.92 -3.86
C GLU A 98 -15.10 -25.53 -5.24
N ASN A 99 -14.15 -26.26 -5.88
CA ASN A 99 -14.35 -26.81 -7.23
C ASN A 99 -13.58 -28.12 -7.43
N ALA A 100 -14.22 -29.23 -7.03
CA ALA A 100 -13.64 -30.58 -7.13
C ALA A 100 -13.25 -30.95 -8.57
N ALA A 101 -14.03 -30.54 -9.59
CA ALA A 101 -13.73 -30.86 -10.99
C ALA A 101 -12.39 -30.24 -11.46
N MET A 102 -12.09 -29.02 -11.01
CA MET A 102 -10.79 -28.39 -11.28
C MET A 102 -9.67 -29.05 -10.47
N GLY A 103 -9.95 -29.48 -9.23
CA GLY A 103 -9.02 -30.26 -8.42
C GLY A 103 -8.64 -31.59 -9.08
N ASP A 104 -9.63 -32.34 -9.57
CA ASP A 104 -9.43 -33.59 -10.31
C ASP A 104 -8.62 -33.37 -11.60
N ALA A 105 -8.87 -32.25 -12.31
CA ALA A 105 -8.11 -31.92 -13.51
C ALA A 105 -6.64 -31.66 -13.18
N LEU A 106 -6.34 -30.95 -12.08
CA LEU A 106 -4.98 -30.76 -11.61
C LEU A 106 -4.32 -32.07 -11.17
N ALA A 107 -5.04 -32.92 -10.41
CA ALA A 107 -4.54 -34.18 -9.92
C ALA A 107 -4.08 -35.12 -11.10
N ARG A 108 -4.85 -35.17 -12.20
CA ARG A 108 -4.47 -35.91 -13.42
C ARG A 108 -3.17 -35.39 -14.04
N ILE A 109 -2.95 -34.06 -14.06
CA ILE A 109 -1.71 -33.48 -14.56
C ILE A 109 -0.54 -33.84 -13.64
N ILE A 110 -0.72 -33.76 -12.32
CA ILE A 110 0.30 -34.13 -11.32
C ILE A 110 0.69 -35.61 -11.50
N GLU A 111 -0.26 -36.49 -11.64
CA GLU A 111 -0.03 -37.91 -11.85
C GLU A 111 0.71 -38.19 -13.17
N THR A 112 0.25 -37.58 -14.26
CA THR A 112 0.84 -37.74 -15.60
C THR A 112 2.31 -37.27 -15.64
N GLU A 113 2.62 -36.18 -14.98
CA GLU A 113 3.97 -35.59 -14.92
C GLU A 113 4.80 -36.12 -13.74
N LYS A 114 4.36 -37.24 -13.12
CA LYS A 114 5.05 -37.94 -12.00
C LYS A 114 5.41 -36.98 -10.85
N ALA A 115 4.48 -36.11 -10.50
CA ALA A 115 4.60 -35.10 -9.44
C ALA A 115 5.82 -34.15 -9.56
N SER A 116 6.37 -33.94 -10.75
CA SER A 116 7.44 -32.96 -10.98
C SER A 116 6.84 -31.54 -11.07
N PRO A 117 7.08 -30.63 -10.09
CA PRO A 117 6.51 -29.29 -10.09
C PRO A 117 6.82 -28.48 -11.34
N GLU A 118 8.03 -28.64 -11.90
CA GLU A 118 8.47 -27.97 -13.13
C GLU A 118 7.64 -28.40 -14.35
N LYS A 119 7.41 -29.71 -14.49
CA LYS A 119 6.64 -30.25 -15.59
C LYS A 119 5.18 -29.91 -15.46
N VAL A 120 4.63 -29.99 -14.24
CA VAL A 120 3.25 -29.59 -13.95
C VAL A 120 3.05 -28.12 -14.27
N PHE A 121 3.94 -27.23 -13.83
CA PHE A 121 3.84 -25.80 -14.15
C PHE A 121 3.85 -25.55 -15.67
N LYS A 122 4.76 -26.20 -16.39
CA LYS A 122 4.83 -26.11 -17.86
C LYS A 122 3.55 -26.61 -18.54
N LYS A 123 2.91 -27.66 -18.01
CA LYS A 123 1.62 -28.14 -18.49
C LYS A 123 0.49 -27.15 -18.21
N LEU A 124 0.52 -26.49 -17.06
CA LEU A 124 -0.44 -25.44 -16.72
C LEU A 124 -0.35 -24.24 -17.68
N GLN A 125 0.81 -23.95 -18.27
CA GLN A 125 0.97 -22.89 -19.27
C GLN A 125 0.35 -23.22 -20.63
N ALA A 126 0.06 -24.50 -20.91
CA ALA A 126 -0.50 -24.91 -22.19
C ALA A 126 -1.96 -24.41 -22.39
N LYS A 127 -2.31 -24.08 -23.64
CA LYS A 127 -3.61 -23.47 -23.98
C LYS A 127 -4.82 -24.29 -23.51
N GLU A 128 -4.72 -25.62 -23.60
CA GLU A 128 -5.77 -26.55 -23.14
C GLU A 128 -6.07 -26.45 -21.65
N ASN A 129 -5.08 -26.05 -20.83
CA ASN A 129 -5.19 -25.95 -19.39
C ASN A 129 -5.45 -24.51 -18.89
N ARG A 130 -5.70 -23.55 -19.79
CA ARG A 130 -5.87 -22.14 -19.46
C ARG A 130 -6.95 -21.90 -18.38
N SER A 131 -8.09 -22.61 -18.47
CA SER A 131 -9.17 -22.46 -17.48
C SER A 131 -8.72 -22.88 -16.09
N LEU A 132 -7.98 -23.98 -15.99
CA LEU A 132 -7.41 -24.49 -14.74
C LEU A 132 -6.37 -23.52 -14.17
N SER A 133 -5.47 -23.00 -15.00
CA SER A 133 -4.42 -22.06 -14.58
C SER A 133 -4.97 -20.74 -14.09
N VAL A 134 -5.97 -20.19 -14.79
CA VAL A 134 -6.66 -18.97 -14.37
C VAL A 134 -7.45 -19.20 -13.08
N TYR A 135 -8.07 -20.38 -12.91
CA TYR A 135 -8.73 -20.74 -11.66
C TYR A 135 -7.75 -20.84 -10.50
N LEU A 136 -6.64 -21.58 -10.67
CA LEU A 136 -5.58 -21.69 -9.66
C LEU A 136 -5.06 -20.32 -9.25
N LEU A 137 -4.71 -19.45 -10.21
CA LEU A 137 -4.28 -18.08 -9.92
C LEU A 137 -5.33 -17.29 -9.12
N ALA A 138 -6.61 -17.41 -9.50
CA ALA A 138 -7.69 -16.72 -8.80
C ALA A 138 -7.80 -17.18 -7.34
N GLN A 139 -7.68 -18.47 -7.08
CA GLN A 139 -7.72 -19.01 -5.71
C GLN A 139 -6.48 -18.59 -4.91
N MET A 140 -5.29 -18.61 -5.51
CA MET A 140 -4.07 -18.11 -4.86
C MET A 140 -4.20 -16.63 -4.49
N VAL A 141 -4.73 -15.79 -5.36
CA VAL A 141 -4.99 -14.38 -5.06
C VAL A 141 -5.96 -14.24 -3.89
N LYS A 142 -7.10 -14.92 -3.94
CA LYS A 142 -8.13 -14.85 -2.90
C LYS A 142 -7.66 -15.36 -1.54
N GLN A 143 -6.83 -16.39 -1.49
CA GLN A 143 -6.47 -17.07 -0.24
C GLN A 143 -5.11 -16.67 0.30
N LYS A 144 -4.12 -16.37 -0.55
CA LYS A 144 -2.71 -16.21 -0.14
C LYS A 144 -2.20 -14.77 -0.25
N PHE A 145 -2.53 -14.01 -1.31
CA PHE A 145 -1.86 -12.74 -1.61
C PHE A 145 -2.68 -11.52 -1.21
N VAL A 146 -2.57 -11.12 0.05
CA VAL A 146 -3.27 -9.94 0.56
C VAL A 146 -2.89 -8.66 -0.20
N ASP A 147 -1.64 -8.51 -0.64
CA ASP A 147 -1.20 -7.33 -1.39
C ASP A 147 -1.82 -7.24 -2.79
N ILE A 148 -2.15 -8.39 -3.42
CA ILE A 148 -2.92 -8.41 -4.67
C ILE A 148 -4.40 -8.14 -4.40
N ARG A 149 -4.97 -8.67 -3.31
CA ARG A 149 -6.35 -8.34 -2.92
C ARG A 149 -6.52 -6.86 -2.66
N LEU A 150 -5.52 -6.21 -2.05
CA LEU A 150 -5.53 -4.76 -1.77
C LEU A 150 -5.24 -3.92 -3.02
N PHE A 151 -4.09 -4.14 -3.66
CA PHE A 151 -3.53 -3.20 -4.65
C PHE A 151 -3.64 -3.67 -6.09
N GLY A 152 -4.08 -4.91 -6.31
CA GLY A 152 -4.13 -5.50 -7.64
C GLY A 152 -2.77 -5.87 -8.23
N SER A 153 -2.81 -6.46 -9.40
CA SER A 153 -1.63 -6.74 -10.24
C SER A 153 -2.07 -7.13 -11.64
N ALA A 154 -1.21 -6.92 -12.62
CA ALA A 154 -1.37 -7.47 -13.96
C ALA A 154 -0.43 -8.69 -14.10
N PHE A 155 -1.01 -9.87 -14.28
CA PHE A 155 -0.28 -11.08 -14.60
C PHE A 155 -0.25 -11.24 -16.13
N ALA A 156 0.91 -11.04 -16.73
CA ALA A 156 1.16 -11.23 -18.16
C ALA A 156 2.04 -12.48 -18.39
N VAL A 157 1.72 -13.56 -17.66
CA VAL A 157 2.43 -14.84 -17.72
C VAL A 157 1.66 -15.80 -18.60
N GLU A 158 2.34 -16.53 -19.49
CA GLU A 158 1.71 -17.49 -20.40
C GLU A 158 0.87 -18.50 -19.60
N GLY A 159 -0.35 -18.76 -20.05
CA GLY A 159 -1.32 -19.62 -19.35
C GLY A 159 -2.02 -18.95 -18.14
N PHE A 160 -1.42 -17.95 -17.52
CA PHE A 160 -1.91 -17.27 -16.31
C PHE A 160 -2.26 -15.79 -16.55
N THR A 161 -2.55 -15.40 -17.79
CA THR A 161 -2.82 -13.99 -18.12
C THR A 161 -4.13 -13.51 -17.49
N ARG A 162 -4.04 -12.61 -16.52
CA ARG A 162 -5.18 -11.95 -15.88
C ARG A 162 -4.75 -10.63 -15.23
N ALA A 163 -5.59 -9.61 -15.32
CA ALA A 163 -5.43 -8.36 -14.61
C ALA A 163 -6.42 -8.27 -13.44
N TYR A 164 -5.95 -7.81 -12.31
CA TYR A 164 -6.75 -7.47 -11.14
C TYR A 164 -6.59 -5.99 -10.84
N THR A 165 -7.67 -5.23 -10.98
CA THR A 165 -7.70 -3.84 -10.49
C THR A 165 -7.80 -3.87 -8.97
N GLY A 166 -6.82 -3.27 -8.28
CA GLY A 166 -6.84 -3.21 -6.82
C GLY A 166 -7.99 -2.36 -6.30
N PRO A 167 -8.74 -2.85 -5.32
CA PRO A 167 -9.77 -2.07 -4.63
C PRO A 167 -9.20 -0.84 -3.93
N VAL A 168 -8.01 -0.95 -3.36
CA VAL A 168 -7.33 0.14 -2.65
C VAL A 168 -6.47 0.93 -3.63
N GLN A 169 -6.87 2.17 -3.91
CA GLN A 169 -6.11 3.11 -4.71
C GLN A 169 -5.66 4.27 -3.84
N ILE A 170 -4.40 4.66 -3.98
CA ILE A 170 -3.78 5.75 -3.21
C ILE A 170 -3.19 6.73 -4.20
N ASN A 171 -3.45 8.02 -4.01
CA ASN A 171 -2.81 9.07 -4.79
C ASN A 171 -1.43 9.39 -4.20
N TRP A 172 -0.58 10.10 -4.92
CA TRP A 172 0.66 10.65 -4.36
C TRP A 172 0.35 11.52 -3.16
N GLY A 173 1.16 11.38 -2.12
CA GLY A 173 1.13 12.28 -0.98
C GLY A 173 1.92 13.55 -1.26
N TYR A 174 1.47 14.66 -0.69
CA TYR A 174 2.18 15.91 -0.69
C TYR A 174 2.16 16.57 0.70
N SER A 175 3.14 17.41 0.96
CA SER A 175 3.19 18.14 2.23
C SER A 175 2.11 19.22 2.30
N LEU A 176 1.49 19.36 3.49
CA LEU A 176 0.45 20.35 3.76
C LEU A 176 1.03 21.77 4.03
N HIS A 177 2.33 21.93 3.87
CA HIS A 177 3.06 23.22 4.03
C HIS A 177 4.29 23.21 3.12
N LYS A 178 4.90 24.39 2.93
CA LYS A 178 6.16 24.51 2.20
C LYS A 178 7.31 23.88 2.99
N VAL A 179 8.11 23.09 2.30
CA VAL A 179 9.20 22.30 2.88
C VAL A 179 10.56 22.82 2.43
N GLN A 180 11.49 22.94 3.36
CA GLN A 180 12.88 23.24 3.08
C GLN A 180 13.74 21.98 3.12
N LEU A 181 14.58 21.80 2.09
CA LEU A 181 15.64 20.81 2.11
C LEU A 181 16.80 21.25 3.01
N MET A 182 17.46 20.29 3.65
CA MET A 182 18.67 20.55 4.43
C MET A 182 19.83 20.89 3.47
N GLU A 183 20.53 22.00 3.74
CA GLU A 183 21.64 22.43 2.92
C GLU A 183 22.90 21.57 3.13
N SER A 184 23.16 21.15 4.37
CA SER A 184 24.28 20.28 4.70
C SER A 184 23.95 18.84 4.33
N ASN A 185 24.45 18.38 3.20
CA ASN A 185 24.12 17.07 2.62
C ASN A 185 25.34 16.19 2.32
N SER A 186 26.55 16.67 2.57
CA SER A 186 27.78 15.90 2.35
C SER A 186 28.07 14.96 3.51
N ILE A 187 28.41 13.73 3.22
CA ILE A 187 28.81 12.73 4.19
C ILE A 187 30.14 12.12 3.80
N VAL A 188 30.92 11.70 4.80
CA VAL A 188 32.18 10.98 4.59
C VAL A 188 31.98 9.52 4.99
N THR A 189 32.47 8.61 4.18
CA THR A 189 32.47 7.16 4.46
C THR A 189 33.88 6.61 4.36
N THR A 190 34.20 5.64 5.24
CA THR A 190 35.47 4.93 5.24
C THR A 190 35.43 3.61 4.46
N MET A 191 34.29 3.28 3.84
CA MET A 191 34.05 1.96 3.22
C MET A 191 34.08 1.99 1.68
N ASN A 192 34.71 2.97 1.04
CA ASN A 192 34.89 2.98 -0.41
C ASN A 192 36.36 2.74 -0.77
N ASP A 193 36.62 1.68 -1.53
CA ASP A 193 37.94 1.35 -2.10
C ASP A 193 38.36 2.33 -3.19
N ASP A 194 37.44 3.06 -3.77
CA ASP A 194 37.70 4.12 -4.75
C ASP A 194 37.79 5.50 -4.10
N SER A 195 38.66 6.32 -4.63
CA SER A 195 39.11 7.66 -4.15
C SER A 195 38.04 8.71 -3.82
N SER A 196 36.75 8.41 -3.87
CA SER A 196 35.66 9.30 -3.45
C SER A 196 35.10 8.90 -2.09
N THR A 197 35.69 9.43 -1.05
CA THR A 197 35.21 9.30 0.35
C THR A 197 33.94 10.12 0.64
N PHE A 198 33.45 10.88 -0.34
CA PHE A 198 32.31 11.79 -0.17
C PHE A 198 31.05 11.21 -0.79
N GLY A 199 30.00 11.12 -0.01
CA GLY A 199 28.63 10.85 -0.45
C GLY A 199 27.73 12.06 -0.22
N LYS A 200 26.54 12.03 -0.82
CA LYS A 200 25.46 13.00 -0.55
C LYS A 200 24.29 12.32 0.11
N ASP A 201 23.68 12.97 1.10
CA ASP A 201 22.55 12.50 1.87
C ASP A 201 21.52 13.62 2.02
N TYR A 202 20.65 13.72 1.04
CA TYR A 202 19.64 14.78 1.01
C TYR A 202 18.45 14.48 1.90
N ARG A 203 18.03 15.42 2.71
CA ARG A 203 16.92 15.30 3.67
C ARG A 203 16.03 16.52 3.65
N VAL A 204 14.76 16.36 4.03
CA VAL A 204 13.89 17.47 4.41
C VAL A 204 14.19 17.88 5.86
N HIS A 205 13.97 19.15 6.21
CA HIS A 205 13.96 19.54 7.62
C HIS A 205 12.75 18.93 8.35
N TYR A 206 11.57 19.20 7.82
CA TYR A 206 10.30 18.67 8.30
C TYR A 206 9.27 18.65 7.16
N SER A 207 8.42 17.65 7.13
CA SER A 207 7.35 17.52 6.15
C SER A 207 6.15 16.81 6.79
N LEU A 208 4.97 17.44 6.81
CA LEU A 208 3.70 16.81 7.18
C LEU A 208 2.99 16.38 5.90
N LEU A 209 3.08 15.12 5.58
CA LEU A 209 2.61 14.51 4.33
C LEU A 209 1.16 14.02 4.45
N ALA A 210 0.35 14.29 3.44
CA ALA A 210 -1.04 13.87 3.37
C ALA A 210 -1.31 13.05 2.11
N PHE A 211 -1.95 11.90 2.28
CA PHE A 211 -2.39 11.00 1.22
C PHE A 211 -3.90 10.90 1.21
N ASN A 212 -4.48 10.88 0.00
CA ASN A 212 -5.88 10.56 -0.22
C ASN A 212 -5.96 9.22 -0.95
N GLY A 213 -6.94 8.39 -0.60
CA GLY A 213 -7.15 7.12 -1.27
C GLY A 213 -8.58 6.64 -1.18
N THR A 214 -8.86 5.56 -1.90
CA THR A 214 -10.19 4.96 -2.00
C THR A 214 -10.14 3.45 -1.81
N ILE A 215 -11.26 2.88 -1.36
CA ILE A 215 -11.51 1.44 -1.27
C ILE A 215 -12.80 1.17 -2.04
N ASN A 216 -12.69 0.44 -3.16
CA ASN A 216 -13.80 0.25 -4.09
C ASN A 216 -14.38 -1.16 -3.99
N LYS A 217 -15.66 -1.27 -3.58
CA LYS A 217 -16.35 -2.55 -3.41
C LYS A 217 -16.51 -3.35 -4.71
N PHE A 218 -16.61 -2.67 -5.86
CA PHE A 218 -16.79 -3.35 -7.14
C PHE A 218 -15.49 -4.02 -7.61
N ALA A 219 -14.35 -3.35 -7.43
CA ALA A 219 -13.04 -3.96 -7.69
C ALA A 219 -12.75 -5.11 -6.72
N ALA A 220 -13.21 -5.01 -5.47
CA ALA A 220 -13.08 -6.06 -4.45
C ALA A 220 -13.71 -7.39 -4.87
N GLN A 221 -14.78 -7.38 -5.65
CA GLN A 221 -15.43 -8.60 -6.14
C GLN A 221 -14.47 -9.46 -6.97
N SER A 222 -13.56 -8.83 -7.73
CA SER A 222 -12.60 -9.55 -8.57
C SER A 222 -11.39 -10.06 -7.80
N THR A 223 -10.95 -9.34 -6.75
CA THR A 223 -9.78 -9.69 -5.96
C THR A 223 -10.11 -10.55 -4.74
N GLY A 224 -11.35 -10.49 -4.25
CA GLY A 224 -11.79 -11.16 -3.03
C GLY A 224 -11.41 -10.42 -1.76
N LEU A 225 -11.22 -9.08 -1.80
CA LEU A 225 -10.90 -8.26 -0.62
C LEU A 225 -11.99 -8.35 0.44
N THR A 226 -11.61 -8.65 1.69
CA THR A 226 -12.51 -8.87 2.82
C THR A 226 -12.42 -7.77 3.86
N ASP A 227 -13.36 -7.74 4.84
CA ASP A 227 -13.29 -6.82 5.97
C ASP A 227 -12.08 -7.09 6.89
N ASP A 228 -11.62 -8.34 6.99
CA ASP A 228 -10.40 -8.70 7.71
C ASP A 228 -9.15 -8.12 7.01
N ASP A 229 -9.13 -8.13 5.66
CA ASP A 229 -8.07 -7.47 4.90
C ASP A 229 -8.06 -5.96 5.12
N ILE A 230 -9.24 -5.33 5.23
CA ILE A 230 -9.36 -3.89 5.55
C ILE A 230 -8.83 -3.61 6.96
N SER A 231 -9.14 -4.46 7.94
CA SER A 231 -8.57 -4.33 9.28
C SER A 231 -7.04 -4.41 9.26
N THR A 232 -6.50 -5.41 8.55
CA THR A 232 -5.06 -5.58 8.33
C THR A 232 -4.44 -4.37 7.61
N PHE A 233 -5.14 -3.82 6.61
CA PHE A 233 -4.71 -2.62 5.89
C PHE A 233 -4.66 -1.38 6.81
N ARG A 234 -5.67 -1.16 7.66
CA ARG A 234 -5.68 -0.06 8.64
C ARG A 234 -4.48 -0.13 9.60
N ASP A 235 -4.18 -1.33 10.08
CA ASP A 235 -3.00 -1.54 10.94
C ASP A 235 -1.70 -1.32 10.18
N ALA A 236 -1.60 -1.83 8.94
CA ALA A 236 -0.44 -1.62 8.09
C ALA A 236 -0.24 -0.14 7.74
N MET A 237 -1.31 0.62 7.45
CA MET A 237 -1.25 2.08 7.21
C MET A 237 -0.64 2.81 8.41
N TRP A 238 -0.97 2.40 9.63
CA TRP A 238 -0.46 3.04 10.84
C TRP A 238 0.94 2.58 11.24
N GLN A 239 1.23 1.30 11.11
CA GLN A 239 2.46 0.72 11.67
C GLN A 239 3.62 0.68 10.66
N SER A 240 3.34 0.61 9.36
CA SER A 240 4.36 0.28 8.37
C SER A 240 5.45 1.34 8.21
N VAL A 241 5.10 2.61 8.31
CA VAL A 241 6.06 3.71 8.12
C VAL A 241 7.13 3.71 9.22
N PRO A 242 6.80 3.69 10.53
CA PRO A 242 7.80 3.63 11.60
C PRO A 242 8.46 2.24 11.73
N ALA A 243 7.81 1.16 11.30
CA ALA A 243 8.35 -0.20 11.42
C ALA A 243 9.51 -0.51 10.46
N MET A 244 9.73 0.34 9.43
CA MET A 244 10.76 0.14 8.41
C MET A 244 11.86 1.22 8.47
N PRO A 245 12.56 1.38 9.62
CA PRO A 245 13.60 2.39 9.75
C PRO A 245 14.83 2.01 8.92
N THR A 246 15.33 2.96 8.18
CA THR A 246 16.66 2.90 7.58
C THR A 246 17.39 4.22 7.88
N ARG A 247 18.67 4.31 7.61
CA ARG A 247 19.45 5.53 7.85
C ARG A 247 18.78 6.81 7.28
N SER A 248 18.20 6.70 6.09
CA SER A 248 17.53 7.84 5.43
C SER A 248 16.02 7.90 5.66
N LYS A 249 15.42 6.90 6.33
CA LYS A 249 13.97 6.76 6.53
C LYS A 249 13.55 6.79 8.01
N LEU A 250 14.47 7.01 8.92
CA LEU A 250 14.19 7.17 10.34
C LEU A 250 13.44 8.50 10.58
N ASN A 251 12.68 8.59 11.67
CA ASN A 251 11.88 9.76 12.07
C ASN A 251 10.71 10.06 11.14
N GLN A 252 9.92 9.05 10.83
CA GLN A 252 8.65 9.16 10.13
C GLN A 252 7.56 8.53 10.99
N TYR A 253 6.52 9.29 11.35
CA TYR A 253 5.49 8.83 12.29
C TYR A 253 4.09 9.19 11.82
N PRO A 254 3.12 8.25 11.89
CA PRO A 254 1.72 8.53 11.56
C PRO A 254 1.15 9.58 12.51
N LYS A 255 0.29 10.44 11.96
CA LYS A 255 -0.41 11.48 12.70
C LYS A 255 -1.92 11.29 12.71
N LEU A 256 -2.50 10.98 11.56
CA LEU A 256 -3.95 10.83 11.41
C LEU A 256 -4.27 9.83 10.32
N TYR A 257 -5.18 8.93 10.59
CA TYR A 257 -5.87 8.11 9.58
C TYR A 257 -7.36 8.27 9.78
N VAL A 258 -8.07 8.63 8.72
CA VAL A 258 -9.52 8.73 8.68
C VAL A 258 -10.01 7.94 7.49
N GLU A 259 -10.95 7.02 7.71
CA GLU A 259 -11.61 6.26 6.66
C GLU A 259 -13.12 6.46 6.79
N ILE A 260 -13.73 6.91 5.71
CA ILE A 260 -15.17 7.20 5.61
C ILE A 260 -15.80 6.07 4.80
N THR A 261 -16.58 5.22 5.45
CA THR A 261 -17.36 4.17 4.79
C THR A 261 -18.71 4.73 4.37
N TYR A 262 -19.07 4.53 3.11
CA TYR A 262 -20.31 5.05 2.53
C TYR A 262 -21.49 4.12 2.72
N ASN A 263 -22.68 4.69 2.82
CA ASN A 263 -23.96 3.98 2.69
C ASN A 263 -24.19 3.50 1.26
N ASP A 264 -25.09 2.55 1.07
CA ASP A 264 -25.49 2.10 -0.25
C ASP A 264 -26.05 3.26 -1.09
N GLY A 265 -25.72 3.26 -2.38
CA GLY A 265 -26.05 4.35 -3.30
C GLY A 265 -25.00 5.45 -3.40
N PHE A 266 -23.99 5.47 -2.51
CA PHE A 266 -22.89 6.43 -2.57
C PHE A 266 -21.60 5.77 -3.08
N PHE A 267 -20.80 6.54 -3.80
CA PHE A 267 -19.58 6.07 -4.49
C PHE A 267 -18.34 6.78 -3.96
N ASN A 268 -17.18 6.19 -4.25
CA ASN A 268 -15.89 6.82 -3.98
C ASN A 268 -15.83 8.22 -4.59
N GLY A 269 -15.17 9.14 -3.91
CA GLY A 269 -15.05 10.54 -4.33
C GLY A 269 -16.29 11.39 -4.08
N ASN A 270 -17.29 10.91 -3.32
CA ASN A 270 -18.49 11.70 -3.02
C ASN A 270 -18.19 13.06 -2.38
N PHE A 271 -17.11 13.14 -1.59
CA PHE A 271 -16.63 14.38 -0.98
C PHE A 271 -15.38 14.96 -1.67
N GLY A 272 -14.94 14.36 -2.79
CA GLY A 272 -13.71 14.74 -3.48
C GLY A 272 -12.46 14.35 -2.68
N ASP A 273 -11.40 15.14 -2.83
CA ASP A 273 -10.13 14.92 -2.15
C ASP A 273 -10.22 15.32 -0.67
N LEU A 274 -10.11 14.34 0.23
CA LEU A 274 -10.22 14.58 1.68
C LEU A 274 -9.12 15.48 2.24
N ARG A 275 -8.00 15.65 1.54
CA ARG A 275 -6.93 16.59 1.91
C ARG A 275 -7.42 18.04 1.92
N ASN A 276 -8.43 18.38 1.13
CA ASN A 276 -9.01 19.72 1.07
C ASN A 276 -9.75 20.13 2.37
N TYR A 277 -10.04 19.16 3.25
CA TYR A 277 -10.70 19.38 4.54
C TYR A 277 -9.71 19.50 5.71
N VAL A 278 -8.41 19.50 5.42
CA VAL A 278 -7.36 19.57 6.43
C VAL A 278 -6.39 20.71 6.07
N ARG A 279 -6.02 21.50 7.05
CA ARG A 279 -5.03 22.57 6.88
C ARG A 279 -3.96 22.49 7.95
N ALA A 280 -2.70 22.62 7.56
CA ALA A 280 -1.58 22.80 8.47
C ALA A 280 -1.21 24.29 8.49
N VAL A 281 -1.49 24.96 9.59
CA VAL A 281 -1.23 26.39 9.76
C VAL A 281 0.02 26.56 10.61
N PRO A 282 1.03 27.33 10.17
CA PRO A 282 2.20 27.60 11.01
C PRO A 282 1.78 28.27 12.33
N ALA A 283 2.45 27.91 13.41
CA ALA A 283 2.28 28.57 14.69
C ALA A 283 2.71 30.04 14.56
N ALA A 284 2.17 30.93 15.43
CA ALA A 284 2.41 32.36 15.35
C ALA A 284 3.91 32.68 15.25
N LYS A 285 4.27 33.53 14.28
CA LYS A 285 5.64 34.02 13.99
C LYS A 285 6.59 32.99 13.36
N ILE A 286 6.14 31.85 12.89
CA ILE A 286 6.93 30.86 12.14
C ILE A 286 6.53 30.94 10.66
N GLU A 287 7.50 31.08 9.77
CA GLU A 287 7.27 30.92 8.33
C GLU A 287 7.19 29.44 7.95
N GLU A 288 6.42 29.07 6.92
CA GLU A 288 6.22 27.68 6.51
C GLU A 288 7.56 26.93 6.30
N LYS A 289 8.55 27.54 5.67
CA LYS A 289 9.88 26.95 5.46
C LYS A 289 10.72 26.80 6.73
N GLN A 290 10.33 27.45 7.82
CA GLN A 290 11.01 27.39 9.12
C GLN A 290 10.43 26.30 10.04
N ILE A 291 9.39 25.60 9.63
CA ILE A 291 8.79 24.50 10.38
C ILE A 291 9.82 23.37 10.50
N ARG A 292 10.04 22.88 11.73
CA ARG A 292 11.03 21.84 12.06
C ARG A 292 10.44 20.65 12.80
N ARG A 293 9.22 20.76 13.31
CA ARG A 293 8.52 19.74 14.10
C ARG A 293 7.01 19.94 14.05
N PHE A 294 6.26 18.93 14.49
CA PHE A 294 4.80 18.97 14.46
C PHE A 294 4.20 20.12 15.29
N GLU A 295 4.82 20.43 16.43
CA GLU A 295 4.39 21.48 17.35
C GLU A 295 4.54 22.90 16.77
N ASP A 296 5.30 23.07 15.69
CA ASP A 296 5.41 24.32 14.94
C ASP A 296 4.18 24.55 14.04
N LEU A 297 3.26 23.58 13.96
CA LEU A 297 2.02 23.61 13.19
C LEU A 297 0.79 23.55 14.11
N GLN A 298 -0.27 24.19 13.67
CA GLN A 298 -1.63 23.93 14.13
C GLN A 298 -2.38 23.17 13.01
N LEU A 299 -2.77 21.94 13.30
CA LEU A 299 -3.58 21.13 12.37
C LEU A 299 -5.04 21.52 12.55
N ASP A 300 -5.60 22.22 11.54
CA ASP A 300 -7.03 22.58 11.52
C ASP A 300 -7.82 21.45 10.82
N LEU A 301 -8.65 20.79 11.59
CA LEU A 301 -9.55 19.70 11.19
C LEU A 301 -11.03 20.11 11.22
N SER A 302 -11.35 21.39 11.40
CA SER A 302 -12.72 21.87 11.59
C SER A 302 -13.62 21.54 10.40
N ALA A 303 -13.10 21.68 9.18
CA ALA A 303 -13.84 21.34 7.97
C ALA A 303 -14.09 19.83 7.85
N LEU A 304 -13.11 19.01 8.23
CA LEU A 304 -13.26 17.54 8.25
C LEU A 304 -14.26 17.09 9.33
N GLN A 305 -14.16 17.68 10.53
CA GLN A 305 -15.13 17.41 11.63
C GLN A 305 -16.55 17.78 11.21
N LYS A 306 -16.74 18.93 10.58
CA LYS A 306 -18.03 19.35 10.06
C LYS A 306 -18.57 18.38 9.02
N LEU A 307 -17.72 17.95 8.05
CA LEU A 307 -18.08 16.98 7.03
C LEU A 307 -18.59 15.68 7.67
N LEU A 308 -17.87 15.13 8.65
CA LEU A 308 -18.25 13.91 9.36
C LEU A 308 -19.59 14.10 10.08
N THR A 309 -19.73 15.16 10.88
CA THR A 309 -20.93 15.42 11.69
C THR A 309 -22.18 15.62 10.83
N GLU A 310 -22.08 16.37 9.74
CA GLU A 310 -23.24 16.70 8.91
C GLU A 310 -23.69 15.55 8.00
N ASN A 311 -22.78 14.64 7.65
CA ASN A 311 -23.05 13.62 6.65
C ASN A 311 -23.13 12.19 7.19
N THR A 312 -23.01 11.97 8.50
CA THR A 312 -23.18 10.65 9.15
C THR A 312 -24.63 10.48 9.61
N GLY A 313 -25.22 9.32 9.31
CA GLY A 313 -26.56 8.93 9.78
C GLY A 313 -27.43 8.29 8.71
N GLU A 314 -28.67 7.98 9.08
CA GLU A 314 -29.65 7.37 8.19
C GLU A 314 -30.00 8.30 7.02
N GLY A 315 -29.99 7.76 5.80
CA GLY A 315 -30.24 8.53 4.57
C GLY A 315 -29.10 9.46 4.15
N LYS A 316 -28.00 9.55 4.91
CA LYS A 316 -26.84 10.36 4.58
C LYS A 316 -25.76 9.53 3.89
N ALA A 317 -24.72 10.20 3.40
CA ALA A 317 -23.66 9.55 2.64
C ALA A 317 -22.78 8.64 3.50
N ILE A 318 -22.47 9.04 4.74
CA ILE A 318 -21.54 8.34 5.61
C ILE A 318 -22.29 7.32 6.49
N LYS A 319 -21.91 6.04 6.33
CA LYS A 319 -22.33 4.93 7.19
C LYS A 319 -21.59 4.95 8.51
N SER A 320 -20.28 5.07 8.43
CA SER A 320 -19.36 5.10 9.58
C SER A 320 -18.04 5.76 9.23
N ALA A 321 -17.33 6.23 10.24
CA ALA A 321 -15.96 6.70 10.09
C ALA A 321 -15.06 5.94 11.09
N TYR A 322 -13.91 5.45 10.58
CA TYR A 322 -12.84 4.91 11.40
C TYR A 322 -11.74 5.97 11.53
N ILE A 323 -11.38 6.32 12.76
CA ILE A 323 -10.39 7.36 13.05
C ILE A 323 -9.31 6.80 13.97
N LYS A 324 -8.05 6.99 13.56
CA LYS A 324 -6.87 6.73 14.39
C LYS A 324 -5.97 7.96 14.36
N SER A 325 -5.66 8.52 15.51
CA SER A 325 -4.89 9.76 15.62
C SER A 325 -3.77 9.64 16.63
N ALA A 326 -2.67 10.38 16.39
CA ALA A 326 -1.61 10.56 17.37
C ALA A 326 -2.08 11.45 18.52
N THR A 327 -1.36 11.36 19.65
CA THR A 327 -1.65 12.15 20.85
C THR A 327 -1.72 13.64 20.52
N GLY A 328 -2.72 14.32 21.02
CA GLY A 328 -2.94 15.77 20.83
C GLY A 328 -3.79 16.14 19.61
N ILE A 329 -4.05 15.21 18.68
CA ILE A 329 -4.96 15.43 17.56
C ILE A 329 -6.37 14.99 17.98
N LYS A 330 -7.32 15.93 17.91
CA LYS A 330 -8.72 15.68 18.29
C LYS A 330 -9.60 15.69 17.04
N LEU A 331 -10.20 14.56 16.74
CA LEU A 331 -11.23 14.38 15.73
C LEU A 331 -12.13 13.24 16.22
N SER A 332 -13.43 13.38 16.09
CA SER A 332 -14.40 12.36 16.50
C SER A 332 -15.26 11.88 15.34
N ALA A 333 -15.62 10.61 15.36
CA ALA A 333 -16.57 10.04 14.40
C ALA A 333 -18.04 10.32 14.77
N ASN A 334 -18.27 10.99 15.91
CA ASN A 334 -19.51 11.13 16.71
C ASN A 334 -20.02 9.87 17.29
#